data_1987e16232fba9d963ff724c4eb97b34
#
_entry.id   1987e16232fba9d963ff724c4eb97b34
#
_cell.length_a   1.000
_cell.length_b   1.000
_cell.length_c   1.000
_cell.angle_alpha   90.00
_cell.angle_beta   90.00
_cell.angle_gamma   90.00
#
_symmetry.space_group_name_H-M   'P 1'
#
loop_
_entity.id
_entity.type
_entity.pdbx_description
1 polymer ?
#
loop_
_entity_poly.entity_id
_entity_poly.type
_entity_poly.pdbx_seq_one_letter_code
_entity_poly.pdbx_strand_id
1 'polypeptide(L)'
;MKILVAVDGSKSSLNAVKYAAKLAVALRTKDRITLVNVHDDHGLRHAQKIVGKAEVDDYLRAVSDADLKSARKYLDKEGLLHDAIIKQGHVAQEVVKTANSGKFDLVVIGSKGRSGLADLLMGSVSQRVVSAAKPPVVVVK
;
A
#
# COMPACT_ATOMS: atom_id res chain seq x y z
N MET A 1 -16.87 5.38 -5.06
CA MET A 1 -15.46 5.62 -5.46
C MET A 1 -14.58 4.55 -4.82
N LYS A 2 -13.93 3.76 -5.63
CA LYS A 2 -13.00 2.70 -5.19
C LYS A 2 -11.59 3.26 -5.07
N ILE A 3 -11.07 3.26 -3.86
CA ILE A 3 -9.76 3.85 -3.54
C ILE A 3 -8.76 2.74 -3.21
N LEU A 4 -7.61 2.78 -3.87
CA LEU A 4 -6.45 1.94 -3.56
C LEU A 4 -5.43 2.77 -2.78
N VAL A 5 -4.93 2.23 -1.66
CA VAL A 5 -3.88 2.87 -0.86
C VAL A 5 -2.69 1.94 -0.70
N ALA A 6 -1.50 2.41 -1.07
CA ALA A 6 -0.27 1.65 -0.85
C ALA A 6 0.22 1.83 0.59
N VAL A 7 0.43 0.73 1.30
CA VAL A 7 0.81 0.71 2.72
C VAL A 7 2.04 -0.15 2.93
N ASP A 8 3.07 0.41 3.55
CA ASP A 8 4.33 -0.27 3.88
C ASP A 8 4.70 -0.21 5.38
N GLY A 9 3.76 0.25 6.21
CA GLY A 9 3.98 0.44 7.65
C GLY A 9 4.68 1.76 8.01
N SER A 10 5.08 2.57 7.04
CA SER A 10 5.68 3.87 7.29
C SER A 10 4.65 4.92 7.75
N LYS A 11 5.12 5.98 8.39
CA LYS A 11 4.30 7.13 8.76
C LYS A 11 3.68 7.80 7.53
N SER A 12 4.43 7.89 6.44
CA SER A 12 3.96 8.46 5.18
C SER A 12 2.80 7.67 4.59
N SER A 13 2.87 6.33 4.58
CA SER A 13 1.77 5.50 4.12
C SER A 13 0.55 5.56 5.04
N LEU A 14 0.74 5.70 6.34
CA LEU A 14 -0.37 5.92 7.28
C LEU A 14 -1.06 7.28 7.03
N ASN A 15 -0.31 8.32 6.69
CA ASN A 15 -0.88 9.61 6.29
C ASN A 15 -1.73 9.47 5.02
N ALA A 16 -1.28 8.66 4.06
CA ALA A 16 -2.06 8.34 2.87
C ALA A 16 -3.39 7.65 3.22
N VAL A 17 -3.38 6.69 4.16
CA VAL A 17 -4.59 6.03 4.65
C VAL A 17 -5.55 7.03 5.31
N LYS A 18 -5.04 7.92 6.15
CA LYS A 18 -5.85 8.96 6.80
C LYS A 18 -6.49 9.91 5.79
N TYR A 19 -5.75 10.29 4.76
CA TYR A 19 -6.27 11.11 3.67
C TYR A 19 -7.38 10.39 2.89
N ALA A 20 -7.15 9.15 2.50
CA ALA A 20 -8.13 8.32 1.80
C ALA A 20 -9.42 8.16 2.63
N ALA A 21 -9.28 7.92 3.93
CA ALA A 21 -10.41 7.83 4.86
C ALA A 21 -11.22 9.14 4.90
N LYS A 22 -10.54 10.27 5.04
CA LYS A 22 -11.16 11.60 5.04
C LYS A 22 -11.94 11.85 3.74
N LEU A 23 -11.34 11.49 2.62
CA LEU A 23 -11.97 11.61 1.31
C LEU A 23 -13.20 10.71 1.18
N ALA A 24 -13.09 9.45 1.61
CA ALA A 24 -14.20 8.49 1.59
C ALA A 24 -15.40 8.98 2.42
N VAL A 25 -15.14 9.53 3.59
CA VAL A 25 -16.19 10.12 4.45
C VAL A 25 -16.83 11.35 3.78
N ALA A 26 -16.02 12.25 3.23
CA ALA A 26 -16.52 13.47 2.57
C ALA A 26 -17.38 13.15 1.36
N LEU A 27 -17.02 12.14 0.59
CA LEU A 27 -17.75 11.69 -0.59
C LEU A 27 -18.89 10.72 -0.28
N ARG A 28 -19.04 10.32 0.98
CA ARG A 28 -20.05 9.34 1.42
C ARG A 28 -19.99 8.04 0.60
N THR A 29 -18.78 7.62 0.21
CA THR A 29 -18.63 6.39 -0.56
C THR A 29 -19.01 5.17 0.26
N LYS A 30 -19.67 4.21 -0.39
CA LYS A 30 -20.00 2.90 0.21
C LYS A 30 -18.96 1.84 -0.16
N ASP A 31 -18.03 2.17 -1.03
CA ASP A 31 -17.00 1.24 -1.48
C ASP A 31 -15.96 1.01 -0.37
N ARG A 32 -15.32 -0.15 -0.43
CA ARG A 32 -14.21 -0.47 0.47
C ARG A 32 -12.96 0.31 0.07
N ILE A 33 -12.19 0.73 1.06
CA ILE A 33 -10.82 1.16 0.84
C ILE A 33 -9.95 -0.09 0.75
N THR A 34 -9.27 -0.27 -0.37
CA THR A 34 -8.36 -1.41 -0.56
C THR A 34 -6.94 -0.99 -0.24
N LEU A 35 -6.32 -1.66 0.72
CA LEU A 35 -4.91 -1.49 1.07
C LEU A 35 -4.08 -2.46 0.23
N VAL A 36 -2.99 -2.01 -0.36
CA VAL A 36 -2.01 -2.88 -1.01
C VAL A 36 -0.69 -2.83 -0.27
N ASN A 37 -0.23 -3.99 0.15
CA ASN A 37 1.06 -4.16 0.82
C ASN A 37 1.92 -5.08 -0.04
N VAL A 38 3.07 -4.60 -0.48
CA VAL A 38 3.98 -5.33 -1.37
C VAL A 38 5.29 -5.58 -0.66
N HIS A 39 5.72 -6.83 -0.67
CA HIS A 39 7.03 -7.24 -0.18
C HIS A 39 7.98 -7.40 -1.36
N ASP A 40 9.13 -6.72 -1.29
CA ASP A 40 10.19 -6.88 -2.27
C ASP A 40 10.66 -8.35 -2.28
N ASP A 41 10.67 -8.96 -3.45
CA ASP A 41 11.09 -10.35 -3.61
C ASP A 41 12.60 -10.53 -3.72
N HIS A 42 13.36 -9.41 -3.71
CA HIS A 42 14.80 -9.42 -3.76
C HIS A 42 15.39 -10.09 -2.52
N GLY A 43 15.76 -11.23 -2.46
CA GLY A 43 16.22 -12.01 -1.30
C GLY A 43 15.19 -12.99 -0.76
N LEU A 44 13.90 -12.77 -0.95
CA LEU A 44 12.86 -13.73 -0.50
C LEU A 44 12.94 -15.04 -1.29
N ARG A 45 13.19 -14.97 -2.59
CA ARG A 45 13.42 -16.17 -3.43
C ARG A 45 14.62 -16.97 -2.98
N HIS A 46 15.69 -16.27 -2.56
CA HIS A 46 16.86 -16.91 -2.01
C HIS A 46 16.56 -17.58 -0.65
N ALA A 47 15.87 -16.86 0.22
CA ALA A 47 15.44 -17.38 1.52
C ALA A 47 14.54 -18.62 1.38
N GLN A 48 13.64 -18.65 0.41
CA GLN A 48 12.77 -19.81 0.14
C GLN A 48 13.58 -21.09 -0.18
N LYS A 49 14.71 -20.95 -0.86
CA LYS A 49 15.58 -22.08 -1.19
C LYS A 49 16.30 -22.63 0.04
N ILE A 50 16.51 -21.79 1.06
CA ILE A 50 17.24 -22.16 2.28
C ILE A 50 16.31 -22.70 3.36
N VAL A 51 15.23 -21.98 3.68
CA VAL A 51 14.36 -22.28 4.81
C VAL A 51 13.00 -22.88 4.41
N GLY A 52 12.69 -22.90 3.11
CA GLY A 52 11.43 -23.42 2.57
C GLY A 52 10.35 -22.36 2.42
N LYS A 53 9.35 -22.71 1.60
CA LYS A 53 8.25 -21.81 1.24
C LYS A 53 7.34 -21.49 2.44
N ALA A 54 7.01 -22.51 3.27
CA ALA A 54 6.10 -22.34 4.39
C ALA A 54 6.62 -21.32 5.42
N GLU A 55 7.90 -21.38 5.75
CA GLU A 55 8.51 -20.43 6.68
C GLU A 55 8.57 -19.01 6.14
N VAL A 56 8.83 -18.86 4.85
CA VAL A 56 8.79 -17.54 4.18
C VAL A 56 7.39 -16.99 4.17
N ASP A 57 6.38 -17.81 3.85
CA ASP A 57 4.98 -17.40 3.85
C ASP A 57 4.52 -16.95 5.26
N ASP A 58 4.91 -17.66 6.31
CA ASP A 58 4.62 -17.29 7.70
C ASP A 58 5.30 -15.98 8.09
N TYR A 59 6.55 -15.80 7.70
CA TYR A 59 7.29 -14.54 7.91
C TYR A 59 6.63 -13.37 7.20
N LEU A 60 6.27 -13.53 5.92
CA LEU A 60 5.59 -12.50 5.14
C LEU A 60 4.23 -12.13 5.73
N ARG A 61 3.48 -13.11 6.22
CA ARG A 61 2.20 -12.87 6.89
C ARG A 61 2.38 -12.02 8.13
N ALA A 62 3.36 -12.34 8.97
CA ALA A 62 3.67 -11.57 10.17
C ALA A 62 4.10 -10.14 9.85
N VAL A 63 4.94 -9.95 8.84
CA VAL A 63 5.38 -8.62 8.40
C VAL A 63 4.22 -7.82 7.81
N SER A 64 3.38 -8.44 7.00
CA SER A 64 2.18 -7.79 6.44
C SER A 64 1.21 -7.34 7.53
N ASP A 65 0.95 -8.19 8.51
CA ASP A 65 0.07 -7.84 9.63
C ASP A 65 0.63 -6.67 10.43
N ALA A 66 1.94 -6.63 10.65
CA ALA A 66 2.60 -5.50 11.31
C ALA A 66 2.50 -4.22 10.48
N ASP A 67 2.75 -4.28 9.18
CA ASP A 67 2.67 -3.13 8.27
C ASP A 67 1.27 -2.55 8.17
N LEU A 68 0.26 -3.41 8.19
CA LEU A 68 -1.14 -3.03 8.00
C LEU A 68 -1.87 -2.67 9.31
N LYS A 69 -1.28 -2.99 10.46
CA LYS A 69 -1.94 -2.85 11.77
C LYS A 69 -2.49 -1.46 12.04
N SER A 70 -1.66 -0.43 11.90
CA SER A 70 -2.07 0.95 12.17
C SER A 70 -3.11 1.46 11.18
N ALA A 71 -2.97 1.07 9.91
CA ALA A 71 -3.94 1.43 8.86
C ALA A 71 -5.32 0.81 9.14
N ARG A 72 -5.36 -0.49 9.40
CA ARG A 72 -6.60 -1.19 9.75
C ARG A 72 -7.26 -0.61 10.98
N LYS A 73 -6.49 -0.40 12.06
CA LYS A 73 -7.00 0.20 13.29
C LYS A 73 -7.61 1.58 13.05
N TYR A 74 -6.98 2.39 12.21
CA TYR A 74 -7.50 3.71 11.87
C TYR A 74 -8.83 3.63 11.10
N LEU A 75 -8.89 2.78 10.07
CA LEU A 75 -10.09 2.61 9.25
C LEU A 75 -11.26 2.01 10.06
N ASP A 76 -10.98 1.06 10.95
CA ASP A 76 -11.98 0.50 11.86
C ASP A 76 -12.57 1.57 12.79
N LYS A 77 -11.70 2.42 13.35
CA LYS A 77 -12.12 3.54 14.21
C LYS A 77 -13.02 4.53 13.47
N GLU A 78 -12.74 4.77 12.20
CA GLU A 78 -13.56 5.64 11.35
C GLU A 78 -14.82 4.95 10.80
N GLY A 79 -15.04 3.67 11.12
CA GLY A 79 -16.18 2.89 10.65
C GLY A 79 -16.18 2.62 9.14
N LEU A 80 -15.00 2.61 8.52
CA LEU A 80 -14.86 2.45 7.08
C LEU A 80 -14.57 0.99 6.71
N LEU A 81 -15.31 0.48 5.74
CA LEU A 81 -15.05 -0.84 5.18
C LEU A 81 -13.72 -0.85 4.44
N HIS A 82 -12.91 -1.85 4.70
CA HIS A 82 -11.62 -2.01 4.04
C HIS A 82 -11.26 -3.47 3.81
N ASP A 83 -10.35 -3.71 2.89
CA ASP A 83 -9.70 -4.99 2.64
C ASP A 83 -8.21 -4.76 2.35
N ALA A 84 -7.47 -5.85 2.23
CA ALA A 84 -6.05 -5.77 1.95
C ALA A 84 -5.64 -6.80 0.89
N ILE A 85 -4.80 -6.36 -0.03
CA ILE A 85 -4.13 -7.18 -1.03
C ILE A 85 -2.65 -7.24 -0.66
N ILE A 86 -2.13 -8.44 -0.46
CA ILE A 86 -0.72 -8.66 -0.15
C ILE A 86 -0.07 -9.25 -1.40
N LYS A 87 1.00 -8.62 -1.85
CA LYS A 87 1.76 -9.01 -3.03
C LYS A 87 3.24 -9.20 -2.69
N GLN A 88 3.88 -10.02 -3.48
CA GLN A 88 5.32 -10.23 -3.46
C GLN A 88 5.86 -9.92 -4.85
N GLY A 89 6.90 -9.11 -4.93
CA GLY A 89 7.52 -8.72 -6.19
C GLY A 89 8.18 -7.36 -6.10
N HIS A 90 8.35 -6.71 -7.24
CA HIS A 90 8.86 -5.35 -7.30
C HIS A 90 7.77 -4.37 -6.84
N VAL A 91 8.02 -3.60 -5.79
CA VAL A 91 7.00 -2.81 -5.09
C VAL A 91 6.22 -1.89 -6.03
N ALA A 92 6.89 -1.03 -6.78
CA ALA A 92 6.22 -0.09 -7.67
C ALA A 92 5.43 -0.79 -8.78
N GLN A 93 5.98 -1.86 -9.36
CA GLN A 93 5.31 -2.63 -10.42
C GLN A 93 4.05 -3.31 -9.91
N GLU A 94 4.08 -3.92 -8.74
CA GLU A 94 2.92 -4.61 -8.16
C GLU A 94 1.82 -3.63 -7.75
N VAL A 95 2.18 -2.46 -7.23
CA VAL A 95 1.21 -1.39 -6.95
C VAL A 95 0.53 -0.92 -8.25
N VAL A 96 1.31 -0.62 -9.29
CA VAL A 96 0.79 -0.20 -10.60
C VAL A 96 -0.10 -1.27 -11.22
N LYS A 97 0.35 -2.51 -11.22
CA LYS A 97 -0.42 -3.65 -11.74
C LYS A 97 -1.76 -3.80 -11.02
N THR A 98 -1.75 -3.70 -9.70
CA THR A 98 -2.98 -3.76 -8.89
C THR A 98 -3.91 -2.59 -9.22
N ALA A 99 -3.37 -1.37 -9.29
CA ALA A 99 -4.14 -0.19 -9.64
C ALA A 99 -4.80 -0.30 -11.02
N ASN A 100 -4.07 -0.78 -12.00
CA ASN A 100 -4.52 -0.83 -13.39
C ASN A 100 -5.51 -1.96 -13.68
N SER A 101 -5.44 -3.08 -12.94
CA SER A 101 -6.32 -4.23 -13.13
C SER A 101 -7.56 -4.22 -12.23
N GLY A 102 -7.52 -3.53 -11.10
CA GLY A 102 -8.56 -3.59 -10.06
C GLY A 102 -9.73 -2.64 -10.25
N LYS A 103 -9.79 -1.88 -11.34
CA LYS A 103 -10.85 -0.88 -11.61
C LYS A 103 -11.00 0.13 -10.46
N PHE A 104 -9.90 0.64 -9.98
CA PHE A 104 -9.89 1.70 -8.98
C PHE A 104 -10.10 3.08 -9.62
N ASP A 105 -10.81 3.93 -8.92
CA ASP A 105 -11.06 5.32 -9.35
C ASP A 105 -9.95 6.26 -8.91
N LEU A 106 -9.22 5.88 -7.86
CA LEU A 106 -8.16 6.70 -7.26
C LEU A 106 -7.11 5.81 -6.61
N VAL A 107 -5.86 6.21 -6.76
CA VAL A 107 -4.73 5.67 -5.98
C VAL A 107 -4.24 6.75 -5.02
N VAL A 108 -4.05 6.40 -3.76
CA VAL A 108 -3.47 7.29 -2.75
C VAL A 108 -2.16 6.67 -2.25
N ILE A 109 -1.10 7.43 -2.27
CA ILE A 109 0.22 6.95 -1.87
C ILE A 109 0.96 8.02 -1.05
N GLY A 110 1.71 7.60 -0.05
CA GLY A 110 2.61 8.50 0.67
C GLY A 110 3.76 8.98 -0.22
N SER A 111 4.22 10.19 0.00
CA SER A 111 5.32 10.77 -0.78
C SER A 111 6.66 10.07 -0.55
N LYS A 112 6.81 9.38 0.60
CA LYS A 112 8.04 8.68 1.01
C LYS A 112 7.68 7.28 1.49
N GLY A 113 8.63 6.34 1.32
CA GLY A 113 8.52 5.01 1.90
C GLY A 113 9.36 4.87 3.19
N ARG A 114 9.67 3.65 3.55
CA ARG A 114 10.49 3.30 4.72
C ARG A 114 11.90 3.86 4.70
N SER A 115 12.48 4.02 3.52
CA SER A 115 13.85 4.53 3.36
C SER A 115 14.02 6.00 3.75
N GLY A 116 12.90 6.75 3.86
CA GLY A 116 12.83 8.05 4.53
C GLY A 116 13.93 9.04 4.19
N LEU A 117 14.32 9.15 2.92
CA LEU A 117 15.28 10.17 2.48
C LEU A 117 14.63 11.56 2.66
N ALA A 118 15.01 12.23 3.76
CA ALA A 118 14.38 13.46 4.22
C ALA A 118 14.43 14.62 3.18
N ASP A 119 15.40 14.59 2.29
CA ASP A 119 15.65 15.64 1.31
C ASP A 119 14.93 15.44 -0.02
N LEU A 120 14.28 14.30 -0.23
CA LEU A 120 13.51 14.03 -1.44
C LEU A 120 12.07 14.47 -1.28
N LEU A 121 11.57 15.25 -2.23
CA LEU A 121 10.16 15.63 -2.29
C LEU A 121 9.25 14.42 -2.52
N MET A 122 9.74 13.41 -3.23
CA MET A 122 8.99 12.20 -3.57
C MET A 122 9.93 11.00 -3.72
N GLY A 123 9.56 9.87 -3.12
CA GLY A 123 10.31 8.62 -3.22
C GLY A 123 10.21 7.95 -4.59
N SER A 124 11.10 7.00 -4.86
CA SER A 124 11.18 6.29 -6.15
C SER A 124 9.91 5.49 -6.46
N VAL A 125 9.32 4.84 -5.47
CA VAL A 125 8.05 4.09 -5.64
C VAL A 125 6.92 5.04 -6.00
N SER A 126 6.78 6.15 -5.27
CA SER A 126 5.74 7.16 -5.53
C SER A 126 5.86 7.75 -6.92
N GLN A 127 7.08 8.10 -7.37
CA GLN A 127 7.34 8.61 -8.72
C GLN A 127 6.90 7.60 -9.79
N ARG A 128 7.25 6.35 -9.61
CA ARG A 128 6.91 5.29 -10.56
C ARG A 128 5.40 5.06 -10.63
N VAL A 129 4.72 5.05 -9.50
CA VAL A 129 3.26 4.89 -9.43
C VAL A 129 2.56 6.06 -10.11
N VAL A 130 2.98 7.30 -9.85
CA VAL A 130 2.44 8.50 -10.51
C VAL A 130 2.59 8.41 -12.04
N SER A 131 3.74 7.93 -12.52
CA SER A 131 4.03 7.87 -13.94
C SER A 131 3.26 6.77 -14.68
N ALA A 132 2.99 5.64 -14.02
CA ALA A 132 2.54 4.41 -14.68
C ALA A 132 1.11 3.96 -14.33
N ALA A 133 0.53 4.46 -13.24
CA ALA A 133 -0.84 4.11 -12.88
C ALA A 133 -1.84 4.79 -13.84
N LYS A 134 -2.83 4.02 -14.29
CA LYS A 134 -3.93 4.55 -15.13
C LYS A 134 -4.90 5.44 -14.35
N PRO A 135 -5.33 5.05 -13.12
CA PRO A 135 -6.16 5.93 -12.32
C PRO A 135 -5.41 7.19 -11.88
N PRO A 136 -6.12 8.28 -11.56
CA PRO A 136 -5.52 9.42 -10.86
C PRO A 136 -4.79 9.00 -9.60
N VAL A 137 -3.69 9.67 -9.30
CA VAL A 137 -2.85 9.38 -8.13
C VAL A 137 -2.74 10.63 -7.26
N VAL A 138 -3.09 10.48 -5.99
CA VAL A 138 -2.85 11.50 -4.96
C VAL A 138 -1.63 11.10 -4.16
N VAL A 139 -0.66 12.00 -4.10
CA VAL A 139 0.55 11.84 -3.30
C VAL A 139 0.40 12.66 -2.02
N VAL A 140 0.49 11.98 -0.88
CA VAL A 140 0.30 12.58 0.45
C VAL A 140 1.65 12.76 1.13
N LYS A 141 1.92 13.97 1.57
CA LYS A 141 3.14 14.29 2.33
C LYS A 141 3.08 13.83 3.78
#